data_d2dc9d01378ca41b76c007175f5ee6e5
#
_entry.id   d2dc9d01378ca41b76c007175f5ee6e5
#
_cell.length_a   1.000
_cell.length_b   1.000
_cell.length_c   1.000
_cell.angle_alpha   90.00
_cell.angle_beta   90.00
_cell.angle_gamma   90.00
#
_symmetry.space_group_name_H-M   'P 1'
#
loop_
_entity.id
_entity.type
_entity.pdbx_description
1 polymer ?
#
loop_
_entity_poly.entity_id
_entity_poly.type
_entity_poly.pdbx_seq_one_letter_code
_entity_poly.pdbx_strand_id
1 'polypeptide(L)'
;MLELLAPAGSMEALQAAVQNGANAVYLGCGMFNARQSAKNFTPQTLVEAVKYCHIRGVAVHLTLNTLVSDREMKELCDLIRHAAVAGVDAFIVQDLGVIQLCRQIAPHVPIHGSTQMTIHSLSGVQLCAAWGMSRVVLSRELSRDEIAKICAESPIEIEVFGHGALCMCYSGQCYLSAAIGGRSGNRGRCAQPCRQSYGYGHWENKYPLSLKDNCLVNYVKELEALGVASLKLEGRMKRPECGHRYGCLPPGHQ
;
A
#
# COMPACT_ATOMS: atom_id res chain seq x y z
N MET A 1 -2.68 17.71 9.24
CA MET A 1 -2.48 17.78 7.76
C MET A 1 -2.52 16.37 7.22
N LEU A 2 -3.37 16.08 6.28
CA LEU A 2 -3.53 14.77 5.66
C LEU A 2 -2.33 14.46 4.74
N GLU A 3 -1.64 13.35 4.99
CA GLU A 3 -0.51 12.90 4.14
C GLU A 3 -1.04 12.35 2.81
N LEU A 4 -0.42 12.72 1.70
CA LEU A 4 -0.64 12.10 0.39
C LEU A 4 0.46 11.08 0.12
N LEU A 5 0.11 9.79 0.18
CA LEU A 5 1.01 8.66 -0.07
C LEU A 5 0.84 8.14 -1.50
N ALA A 6 1.83 8.40 -2.35
CA ALA A 6 1.79 8.07 -3.78
C ALA A 6 2.56 6.78 -4.11
N PRO A 7 2.10 6.01 -5.12
CA PRO A 7 2.79 4.81 -5.58
C PRO A 7 4.01 5.12 -6.43
N ALA A 8 5.12 4.39 -6.21
CA ALA A 8 6.30 4.46 -7.05
C ALA A 8 6.75 3.05 -7.49
N GLY A 9 6.47 2.70 -8.75
CA GLY A 9 6.88 1.43 -9.35
C GLY A 9 8.20 1.50 -10.12
N SER A 10 8.75 2.69 -10.29
CA SER A 10 10.04 2.98 -10.95
C SER A 10 10.55 4.34 -10.47
N MET A 11 11.82 4.65 -10.76
CA MET A 11 12.40 5.98 -10.47
C MET A 11 11.64 7.10 -11.18
N GLU A 12 11.22 6.89 -12.42
CA GLU A 12 10.43 7.86 -13.20
C GLU A 12 9.07 8.13 -12.53
N ALA A 13 8.36 7.09 -12.08
CA ALA A 13 7.11 7.23 -11.35
C ALA A 13 7.30 7.93 -10.00
N LEU A 14 8.39 7.65 -9.30
CA LEU A 14 8.78 8.31 -8.06
C LEU A 14 8.99 9.81 -8.28
N GLN A 15 9.76 10.19 -9.30
CA GLN A 15 10.00 11.58 -9.63
C GLN A 15 8.70 12.31 -9.97
N ALA A 16 7.82 11.68 -10.75
CA ALA A 16 6.51 12.23 -11.06
C ALA A 16 5.65 12.43 -9.81
N ALA A 17 5.63 11.47 -8.88
CA ALA A 17 4.88 11.58 -7.62
C ALA A 17 5.39 12.75 -6.77
N VAL A 18 6.70 12.86 -6.58
CA VAL A 18 7.34 13.94 -5.80
C VAL A 18 7.07 15.32 -6.43
N GLN A 19 7.20 15.44 -7.76
CA GLN A 19 6.96 16.69 -8.48
C GLN A 19 5.49 17.13 -8.45
N ASN A 20 4.55 16.20 -8.25
CA ASN A 20 3.12 16.48 -8.12
C ASN A 20 2.66 16.58 -6.66
N GLY A 21 3.55 16.79 -5.70
CA GLY A 21 3.23 17.15 -4.33
C GLY A 21 2.91 15.99 -3.38
N ALA A 22 3.40 14.79 -3.67
CA ALA A 22 3.32 13.69 -2.70
C ALA A 22 4.12 14.04 -1.44
N ASN A 23 3.54 13.78 -0.26
CA ASN A 23 4.23 13.91 1.04
C ASN A 23 5.07 12.67 1.34
N ALA A 24 4.61 11.52 0.86
CA ALA A 24 5.33 10.25 0.96
C ALA A 24 5.13 9.42 -0.32
N VAL A 25 6.09 8.54 -0.60
CA VAL A 25 6.00 7.55 -1.66
C VAL A 25 6.12 6.14 -1.09
N TYR A 26 5.38 5.17 -1.66
CA TYR A 26 5.58 3.78 -1.31
C TYR A 26 6.07 2.97 -2.51
N LEU A 27 7.06 2.15 -2.29
CA LEU A 27 7.76 1.40 -3.33
C LEU A 27 8.10 -0.02 -2.87
N GLY A 28 8.44 -0.90 -3.81
CA GLY A 28 8.93 -2.25 -3.56
C GLY A 28 10.39 -2.38 -3.93
N CYS A 29 11.12 -3.18 -3.15
CA CYS A 29 12.49 -3.58 -3.47
C CYS A 29 12.56 -5.11 -3.50
N GLY A 30 13.01 -5.68 -4.60
CA GLY A 30 13.08 -7.13 -4.77
C GLY A 30 11.72 -7.84 -4.71
N MET A 31 11.67 -9.01 -4.06
CA MET A 31 10.55 -9.96 -4.17
C MET A 31 9.44 -9.83 -3.12
N PHE A 32 9.68 -9.21 -1.97
CA PHE A 32 8.79 -9.25 -0.80
C PHE A 32 7.65 -8.23 -0.85
N ASN A 33 7.11 -7.94 -2.02
CA ASN A 33 6.05 -6.95 -2.17
C ASN A 33 4.89 -7.44 -3.04
N ALA A 34 3.69 -6.91 -2.78
CA ALA A 34 2.44 -7.29 -3.44
C ALA A 34 2.34 -6.92 -4.93
N ARG A 35 3.40 -6.39 -5.53
CA ARG A 35 3.50 -6.04 -6.95
C ARG A 35 4.84 -6.49 -7.53
N GLN A 36 5.14 -7.78 -7.41
CA GLN A 36 6.40 -8.37 -7.93
C GLN A 36 6.62 -8.09 -9.42
N SER A 37 5.55 -7.97 -10.21
CA SER A 37 5.64 -7.70 -11.66
C SER A 37 5.96 -6.25 -12.01
N ALA A 38 5.99 -5.32 -11.05
CA ALA A 38 6.50 -3.97 -11.28
C ALA A 38 8.03 -4.01 -11.49
N LYS A 39 8.60 -2.96 -12.10
CA LYS A 39 10.06 -2.86 -12.26
C LYS A 39 10.80 -2.95 -10.92
N ASN A 40 10.15 -2.54 -9.82
CA ASN A 40 10.69 -2.49 -8.46
C ASN A 40 12.10 -1.88 -8.38
N PHE A 41 12.49 -1.51 -7.18
CA PHE A 41 13.82 -0.99 -6.91
C PHE A 41 14.77 -2.15 -6.57
N THR A 42 16.05 -1.98 -6.90
CA THR A 42 17.14 -2.80 -6.39
C THR A 42 17.66 -2.17 -5.09
N PRO A 43 18.46 -2.86 -4.29
CA PRO A 43 19.11 -2.24 -3.13
C PRO A 43 19.86 -0.96 -3.48
N GLN A 44 20.55 -0.90 -4.61
CA GLN A 44 21.31 0.26 -5.06
C GLN A 44 20.37 1.43 -5.43
N THR A 45 19.36 1.17 -6.25
CA THR A 45 18.41 2.22 -6.66
C THR A 45 17.47 2.64 -5.53
N LEU A 46 17.31 1.83 -4.47
CA LEU A 46 16.59 2.24 -3.25
C LEU A 46 17.31 3.38 -2.54
N VAL A 47 18.64 3.32 -2.41
CA VAL A 47 19.44 4.39 -1.81
C VAL A 47 19.28 5.70 -2.60
N GLU A 48 19.33 5.61 -3.94
CA GLU A 48 19.12 6.78 -4.81
C GLU A 48 17.71 7.36 -4.65
N ALA A 49 16.69 6.50 -4.56
CA ALA A 49 15.30 6.89 -4.37
C ALA A 49 15.08 7.62 -3.04
N VAL A 50 15.60 7.07 -1.94
CA VAL A 50 15.54 7.68 -0.60
C VAL A 50 16.22 9.06 -0.62
N LYS A 51 17.43 9.13 -1.14
CA LYS A 51 18.18 10.40 -1.25
C LYS A 51 17.41 11.45 -2.07
N TYR A 52 16.84 11.04 -3.22
CA TYR A 52 16.05 11.94 -4.07
C TYR A 52 14.83 12.49 -3.35
N CYS A 53 14.11 11.64 -2.60
CA CYS A 53 12.93 12.02 -1.83
C CYS A 53 13.28 12.93 -0.64
N HIS A 54 14.26 12.54 0.18
CA HIS A 54 14.62 13.26 1.39
C HIS A 54 15.10 14.69 1.13
N ILE A 55 15.88 14.94 0.07
CA ILE A 55 16.29 16.29 -0.34
C ILE A 55 15.07 17.20 -0.64
N ARG A 56 13.91 16.58 -0.93
CA ARG A 56 12.65 17.28 -1.25
C ARG A 56 11.61 17.21 -0.14
N GLY A 57 12.00 16.71 1.04
CA GLY A 57 11.10 16.57 2.19
C GLY A 57 10.02 15.50 2.03
N VAL A 58 10.23 14.51 1.16
CA VAL A 58 9.27 13.43 0.89
C VAL A 58 9.74 12.14 1.56
N ALA A 59 8.86 11.50 2.33
CA ALA A 59 9.14 10.24 3.00
C ALA A 59 9.08 9.04 2.03
N VAL A 60 9.80 7.95 2.38
CA VAL A 60 9.85 6.71 1.59
C VAL A 60 9.42 5.53 2.43
N HIS A 61 8.31 4.90 2.05
CA HIS A 61 7.78 3.71 2.70
C HIS A 61 8.09 2.46 1.87
N LEU A 62 8.86 1.52 2.43
CA LEU A 62 9.19 0.27 1.75
C LEU A 62 8.12 -0.79 2.00
N THR A 63 7.60 -1.40 0.94
CA THR A 63 6.63 -2.49 1.05
C THR A 63 7.32 -3.84 1.24
N LEU A 64 7.02 -4.51 2.37
CA LEU A 64 7.35 -5.89 2.72
C LEU A 64 6.05 -6.65 2.98
N ASN A 65 5.07 -6.50 2.08
CA ASN A 65 3.67 -6.83 2.31
C ASN A 65 3.20 -8.08 1.56
N THR A 66 4.02 -9.12 1.56
CA THR A 66 3.67 -10.48 1.16
C THR A 66 3.90 -11.44 2.31
N LEU A 67 3.27 -12.62 2.25
CA LEU A 67 3.63 -13.73 3.14
C LEU A 67 5.02 -14.25 2.77
N VAL A 68 5.80 -14.67 3.76
CA VAL A 68 7.19 -15.09 3.59
C VAL A 68 7.36 -16.52 4.13
N SER A 69 8.08 -17.35 3.40
CA SER A 69 8.45 -18.69 3.84
C SER A 69 9.77 -18.69 4.60
N ASP A 70 10.00 -19.72 5.44
CA ASP A 70 11.23 -19.86 6.22
C ASP A 70 12.51 -19.85 5.34
N ARG A 71 12.41 -20.33 4.11
CA ARG A 71 13.53 -20.35 3.15
C ARG A 71 13.95 -18.96 2.68
N GLU A 72 13.05 -17.99 2.77
CA GLU A 72 13.26 -16.61 2.32
C GLU A 72 13.74 -15.69 3.45
N MET A 73 13.72 -16.17 4.71
CA MET A 73 13.99 -15.35 5.90
C MET A 73 15.36 -14.68 5.86
N LYS A 74 16.40 -15.37 5.39
CA LYS A 74 17.75 -14.80 5.30
C LYS A 74 17.79 -13.59 4.38
N GLU A 75 17.23 -13.73 3.17
CA GLU A 75 17.18 -12.67 2.16
C GLU A 75 16.33 -11.48 2.63
N LEU A 76 15.22 -11.77 3.31
CA LEU A 76 14.38 -10.74 3.92
C LEU A 76 15.13 -9.97 5.01
N CYS A 77 15.85 -10.64 5.91
CA CYS A 77 16.64 -9.98 6.95
C CYS A 77 17.70 -9.05 6.35
N ASP A 78 18.37 -9.49 5.28
CA ASP A 78 19.37 -8.68 4.59
C ASP A 78 18.72 -7.45 3.93
N LEU A 79 17.53 -7.60 3.34
CA LEU A 79 16.78 -6.48 2.78
C LEU A 79 16.34 -5.48 3.86
N ILE A 80 15.84 -5.94 5.02
CA ILE A 80 15.43 -5.06 6.14
C ILE A 80 16.64 -4.23 6.62
N ARG A 81 17.81 -4.87 6.84
CA ARG A 81 19.03 -4.16 7.24
C ARG A 81 19.44 -3.11 6.22
N HIS A 82 19.46 -3.52 4.94
CA HIS A 82 19.83 -2.62 3.86
C HIS A 82 18.91 -1.41 3.77
N ALA A 83 17.59 -1.63 3.85
CA ALA A 83 16.59 -0.58 3.79
C ALA A 83 16.68 0.38 4.99
N ALA A 84 16.93 -0.14 6.19
CA ALA A 84 17.12 0.67 7.39
C ALA A 84 18.38 1.56 7.26
N VAL A 85 19.48 1.01 6.73
CA VAL A 85 20.72 1.78 6.46
C VAL A 85 20.50 2.79 5.33
N ALA A 86 19.71 2.46 4.32
CA ALA A 86 19.34 3.38 3.24
C ALA A 86 18.48 4.55 3.73
N GLY A 87 17.87 4.44 4.92
CA GLY A 87 17.09 5.49 5.56
C GLY A 87 15.62 5.51 5.13
N VAL A 88 14.99 4.35 4.88
CA VAL A 88 13.54 4.32 4.65
C VAL A 88 12.80 4.78 5.90
N ASP A 89 11.69 5.50 5.70
CA ASP A 89 10.93 6.14 6.79
C ASP A 89 9.88 5.23 7.42
N ALA A 90 9.45 4.17 6.71
CA ALA A 90 8.57 3.14 7.26
C ALA A 90 8.62 1.83 6.47
N PHE A 91 8.24 0.73 7.13
CA PHE A 91 7.95 -0.56 6.49
C PHE A 91 6.45 -0.79 6.42
N ILE A 92 5.91 -1.14 5.24
CA ILE A 92 4.52 -1.57 5.09
C ILE A 92 4.50 -3.10 5.05
N VAL A 93 3.95 -3.73 6.10
CA VAL A 93 4.10 -5.16 6.38
C VAL A 93 2.75 -5.87 6.44
N GLN A 94 2.71 -7.15 6.08
CA GLN A 94 1.55 -8.04 6.20
C GLN A 94 1.79 -9.20 7.14
N ASP A 95 2.95 -9.85 7.03
CA ASP A 95 3.29 -11.09 7.72
C ASP A 95 3.70 -10.83 9.17
N LEU A 96 3.16 -11.59 10.13
CA LEU A 96 3.44 -11.40 11.55
C LEU A 96 4.90 -11.69 11.91
N GLY A 97 5.51 -12.68 11.26
CA GLY A 97 6.93 -12.98 11.44
C GLY A 97 7.81 -11.84 10.93
N VAL A 98 7.41 -11.20 9.81
CA VAL A 98 8.10 -10.04 9.26
C VAL A 98 8.00 -8.83 10.20
N ILE A 99 6.85 -8.60 10.85
CA ILE A 99 6.70 -7.56 11.87
C ILE A 99 7.72 -7.75 13.00
N GLN A 100 7.82 -8.98 13.50
CA GLN A 100 8.77 -9.32 14.56
C GLN A 100 10.23 -9.10 14.13
N LEU A 101 10.57 -9.49 12.90
CA LEU A 101 11.92 -9.26 12.35
C LEU A 101 12.24 -7.77 12.17
N CYS A 102 11.31 -6.98 11.66
CA CYS A 102 11.49 -5.53 11.52
C CYS A 102 11.77 -4.89 12.89
N ARG A 103 11.03 -5.27 13.93
CA ARG A 103 11.24 -4.77 15.29
C ARG A 103 12.61 -5.15 15.88
N GLN A 104 13.12 -6.33 15.54
CA GLN A 104 14.42 -6.81 16.02
C GLN A 104 15.59 -6.18 15.26
N ILE A 105 15.48 -6.07 13.94
CA ILE A 105 16.57 -5.66 13.05
C ILE A 105 16.64 -4.13 12.94
N ALA A 106 15.50 -3.46 12.84
CA ALA A 106 15.39 -2.02 12.60
C ALA A 106 14.33 -1.38 13.53
N PRO A 107 14.53 -1.42 14.87
CA PRO A 107 13.52 -0.96 15.84
C PRO A 107 13.20 0.54 15.75
N HIS A 108 14.03 1.31 15.08
CA HIS A 108 13.86 2.75 14.86
C HIS A 108 13.00 3.07 13.62
N VAL A 109 12.74 2.09 12.75
CA VAL A 109 11.91 2.29 11.56
C VAL A 109 10.46 1.94 11.87
N PRO A 110 9.51 2.88 11.74
CA PRO A 110 8.09 2.64 11.95
C PRO A 110 7.53 1.50 11.10
N ILE A 111 6.54 0.79 11.64
CA ILE A 111 5.86 -0.30 10.95
C ILE A 111 4.41 0.11 10.69
N HIS A 112 4.01 0.04 9.42
CA HIS A 112 2.65 0.27 8.97
C HIS A 112 2.00 -1.05 8.55
N GLY A 113 0.84 -1.35 9.10
CA GLY A 113 0.06 -2.53 8.71
C GLY A 113 -0.50 -2.38 7.30
N SER A 114 -0.18 -3.32 6.42
CA SER A 114 -0.67 -3.31 5.05
C SER A 114 -2.18 -3.59 4.98
N THR A 115 -2.88 -3.06 3.97
CA THR A 115 -4.25 -3.46 3.62
C THR A 115 -4.38 -4.99 3.39
N GLN A 116 -3.28 -5.67 3.08
CA GLN A 116 -3.23 -7.13 2.95
C GLN A 116 -3.49 -7.86 4.29
N MET A 117 -3.42 -7.17 5.43
CA MET A 117 -3.78 -7.71 6.75
C MET A 117 -5.29 -7.75 6.99
N THR A 118 -6.09 -7.17 6.11
CA THR A 118 -7.55 -7.15 6.20
C THR A 118 -8.07 -6.48 7.48
N ILE A 119 -7.44 -5.39 7.91
CA ILE A 119 -7.87 -4.67 9.12
C ILE A 119 -9.11 -3.83 8.80
N HIS A 120 -10.23 -4.19 9.44
CA HIS A 120 -11.55 -3.60 9.19
C HIS A 120 -12.36 -3.33 10.46
N SER A 121 -11.71 -3.38 11.63
CA SER A 121 -12.36 -3.13 12.93
C SER A 121 -11.42 -2.42 13.89
N LEU A 122 -12.00 -1.70 14.86
CA LEU A 122 -11.23 -1.07 15.92
C LEU A 122 -10.40 -2.09 16.72
N SER A 123 -10.95 -3.27 17.02
CA SER A 123 -10.21 -4.32 17.70
C SER A 123 -8.99 -4.80 16.90
N GLY A 124 -9.10 -4.87 15.56
CA GLY A 124 -7.97 -5.17 14.69
C GLY A 124 -6.90 -4.07 14.74
N VAL A 125 -7.30 -2.80 14.76
CA VAL A 125 -6.39 -1.66 14.92
C VAL A 125 -5.68 -1.70 16.28
N GLN A 126 -6.40 -1.95 17.35
CA GLN A 126 -5.85 -2.08 18.71
C GLN A 126 -4.83 -3.22 18.79
N LEU A 127 -5.11 -4.35 18.14
CA LEU A 127 -4.15 -5.46 18.06
C LEU A 127 -2.88 -5.08 17.30
N CYS A 128 -3.00 -4.36 16.18
CA CYS A 128 -1.85 -3.84 15.45
C CYS A 128 -1.02 -2.88 16.32
N ALA A 129 -1.66 -2.00 17.08
CA ALA A 129 -0.98 -1.14 18.04
C ALA A 129 -0.22 -1.94 19.12
N ALA A 130 -0.84 -2.99 19.68
CA ALA A 130 -0.19 -3.88 20.63
C ALA A 130 1.03 -4.61 20.05
N TRP A 131 1.04 -4.87 18.75
CA TRP A 131 2.21 -5.40 18.04
C TRP A 131 3.27 -4.34 17.71
N GLY A 132 3.07 -3.08 18.13
CA GLY A 132 4.03 -1.99 17.95
C GLY A 132 4.01 -1.37 16.57
N MET A 133 2.89 -1.47 15.85
CA MET A 133 2.68 -0.70 14.63
C MET A 133 2.31 0.74 14.97
N SER A 134 2.74 1.68 14.13
CA SER A 134 2.42 3.11 14.26
C SER A 134 1.25 3.55 13.36
N ARG A 135 0.92 2.77 12.32
CA ARG A 135 -0.13 3.06 11.36
C ARG A 135 -0.74 1.76 10.82
N VAL A 136 -2.00 1.79 10.40
CA VAL A 136 -2.62 0.72 9.62
C VAL A 136 -3.34 1.28 8.40
N VAL A 137 -3.22 0.54 7.28
CA VAL A 137 -4.01 0.78 6.07
C VAL A 137 -5.30 -0.02 6.19
N LEU A 138 -6.42 0.65 6.38
CA LEU A 138 -7.71 -0.01 6.49
C LEU A 138 -8.09 -0.75 5.20
N SER A 139 -8.89 -1.78 5.35
CA SER A 139 -9.55 -2.47 4.24
C SER A 139 -10.43 -1.51 3.46
N ARG A 140 -10.56 -1.74 2.14
CA ARG A 140 -11.30 -0.85 1.22
C ARG A 140 -12.81 -1.04 1.26
N GLU A 141 -13.27 -2.01 2.02
CA GLU A 141 -14.66 -2.42 2.15
C GLU A 141 -15.41 -1.61 3.23
N LEU A 142 -14.70 -0.81 4.04
CA LEU A 142 -15.28 -0.01 5.10
C LEU A 142 -16.07 1.19 4.56
N SER A 143 -17.21 1.41 5.17
CA SER A 143 -18.01 2.61 4.97
C SER A 143 -17.39 3.83 5.68
N ARG A 144 -17.86 5.02 5.30
CA ARG A 144 -17.47 6.28 5.93
C ARG A 144 -17.67 6.25 7.46
N ASP A 145 -18.83 5.76 7.91
CA ASP A 145 -19.18 5.78 9.34
C ASP A 145 -18.33 4.79 10.15
N GLU A 146 -17.96 3.66 9.56
CA GLU A 146 -17.00 2.72 10.16
C GLU A 146 -15.61 3.34 10.27
N ILE A 147 -15.14 4.05 9.23
CA ILE A 147 -13.86 4.76 9.26
C ILE A 147 -13.89 5.85 10.34
N ALA A 148 -14.95 6.65 10.43
CA ALA A 148 -15.13 7.68 11.44
C ALA A 148 -15.02 7.10 12.86
N LYS A 149 -15.73 5.99 13.11
CA LYS A 149 -15.72 5.31 14.41
C LYS A 149 -14.32 4.78 14.76
N ILE A 150 -13.62 4.19 13.80
CA ILE A 150 -12.26 3.70 14.00
C ILE A 150 -11.30 4.86 14.27
N CYS A 151 -11.34 5.93 13.50
CA CYS A 151 -10.48 7.10 13.68
C CYS A 151 -10.65 7.76 15.06
N ALA A 152 -11.90 7.85 15.55
CA ALA A 152 -12.20 8.47 16.84
C ALA A 152 -11.58 7.74 18.05
N GLU A 153 -11.34 6.43 17.96
CA GLU A 153 -10.88 5.61 19.06
C GLU A 153 -9.52 4.92 18.78
N SER A 154 -8.91 5.17 17.62
CA SER A 154 -7.67 4.54 17.23
C SER A 154 -6.47 5.05 18.05
N PRO A 155 -5.65 4.16 18.64
CA PRO A 155 -4.42 4.55 19.30
C PRO A 155 -3.25 4.81 18.35
N ILE A 156 -3.41 4.52 17.04
CA ILE A 156 -2.40 4.67 16.00
C ILE A 156 -2.98 5.35 14.75
N GLU A 157 -2.13 5.79 13.87
CA GLU A 157 -2.54 6.46 12.64
C GLU A 157 -3.36 5.56 11.72
N ILE A 158 -4.37 6.14 11.09
CA ILE A 158 -5.24 5.48 10.12
C ILE A 158 -4.94 5.99 8.71
N GLU A 159 -4.70 5.05 7.79
CA GLU A 159 -4.50 5.29 6.37
C GLU A 159 -5.64 4.65 5.57
N VAL A 160 -6.19 5.37 4.59
CA VAL A 160 -7.23 4.87 3.70
C VAL A 160 -6.86 5.04 2.22
N PHE A 161 -7.40 4.21 1.34
CA PHE A 161 -7.24 4.38 -0.09
C PHE A 161 -8.19 5.48 -0.61
N GLY A 162 -7.59 6.54 -1.17
CA GLY A 162 -8.33 7.66 -1.76
C GLY A 162 -8.66 7.48 -3.24
N HIS A 163 -7.83 6.74 -3.97
CA HIS A 163 -8.04 6.49 -5.40
C HIS A 163 -7.44 5.17 -5.86
N GLY A 164 -8.10 4.55 -6.86
CA GLY A 164 -7.59 3.42 -7.62
C GLY A 164 -8.48 2.18 -7.59
N ALA A 165 -7.95 1.09 -8.16
CA ALA A 165 -8.70 -0.13 -8.38
C ALA A 165 -9.12 -0.82 -7.07
N LEU A 166 -10.40 -1.21 -7.00
CA LEU A 166 -10.94 -2.04 -5.92
C LEU A 166 -10.82 -3.53 -6.27
N CYS A 167 -10.59 -4.35 -5.25
CA CYS A 167 -10.71 -5.80 -5.37
C CYS A 167 -12.17 -6.24 -5.22
N MET A 168 -12.60 -7.26 -5.97
CA MET A 168 -13.92 -7.87 -5.80
C MET A 168 -14.05 -8.63 -4.47
N CYS A 169 -12.95 -9.21 -4.01
CA CYS A 169 -12.85 -9.91 -2.73
C CYS A 169 -12.35 -8.97 -1.64
N TYR A 170 -12.52 -9.36 -0.38
CA TYR A 170 -11.90 -8.69 0.76
C TYR A 170 -10.39 -8.48 0.54
N SER A 171 -9.90 -7.32 0.97
CA SER A 171 -8.51 -6.94 0.83
C SER A 171 -7.57 -8.00 1.42
N GLY A 172 -6.64 -8.51 0.60
CA GLY A 172 -5.67 -9.53 1.02
C GLY A 172 -6.17 -10.98 1.07
N GLN A 173 -7.46 -11.26 0.87
CA GLN A 173 -8.07 -12.59 1.05
C GLN A 173 -8.46 -13.29 -0.26
N CYS A 174 -8.05 -12.76 -1.42
CA CYS A 174 -8.41 -13.33 -2.70
C CYS A 174 -7.49 -14.47 -3.11
N TYR A 175 -8.06 -15.68 -3.28
CA TYR A 175 -7.38 -16.88 -3.77
C TYR A 175 -7.73 -17.24 -5.22
N LEU A 176 -8.58 -16.46 -5.90
CA LEU A 176 -9.09 -16.79 -7.23
C LEU A 176 -7.96 -16.99 -8.26
N SER A 177 -6.96 -16.10 -8.24
CA SER A 177 -5.81 -16.20 -9.16
C SER A 177 -4.93 -17.43 -8.88
N ALA A 178 -4.83 -17.85 -7.62
CA ALA A 178 -4.12 -19.07 -7.26
C ALA A 178 -4.90 -20.32 -7.67
N ALA A 179 -6.23 -20.33 -7.48
CA ALA A 179 -7.09 -21.45 -7.83
C ALA A 179 -7.15 -21.70 -9.34
N ILE A 180 -7.20 -20.65 -10.16
CA ILE A 180 -7.31 -20.77 -11.62
C ILE A 180 -5.96 -21.07 -12.28
N GLY A 181 -4.87 -20.44 -11.81
CA GLY A 181 -3.59 -20.47 -12.53
C GLY A 181 -2.34 -20.57 -11.67
N GLY A 182 -2.46 -20.98 -10.39
CA GLY A 182 -1.32 -21.13 -9.48
C GLY A 182 -0.58 -19.81 -9.14
N ARG A 183 -1.20 -18.64 -9.41
CA ARG A 183 -0.61 -17.32 -9.19
C ARG A 183 -1.17 -16.69 -7.92
N SER A 184 -0.45 -16.78 -6.81
CA SER A 184 -0.91 -16.22 -5.53
C SER A 184 -0.93 -14.69 -5.53
N GLY A 185 -2.10 -14.10 -5.29
CA GLY A 185 -2.25 -12.66 -5.07
C GLY A 185 -1.54 -12.19 -3.81
N ASN A 186 -1.51 -13.02 -2.76
CA ASN A 186 -0.83 -12.74 -1.49
C ASN A 186 0.71 -12.77 -1.62
N ARG A 187 1.20 -13.31 -2.73
CA ARG A 187 2.62 -13.34 -3.10
C ARG A 187 2.93 -12.33 -4.21
N GLY A 188 2.09 -11.34 -4.43
CA GLY A 188 2.29 -10.29 -5.43
C GLY A 188 2.12 -10.72 -6.89
N ARG A 189 1.52 -11.89 -7.16
CA ARG A 189 1.40 -12.48 -8.49
C ARG A 189 -0.04 -12.56 -9.03
N CYS A 190 -0.93 -11.70 -8.53
CA CYS A 190 -2.32 -11.66 -8.97
C CYS A 190 -2.42 -11.48 -10.51
N ALA A 191 -3.17 -12.39 -11.17
CA ALA A 191 -3.44 -12.33 -12.60
C ALA A 191 -4.66 -11.47 -12.96
N GLN A 192 -5.31 -10.85 -11.96
CA GLN A 192 -6.51 -10.02 -12.10
C GLN A 192 -7.69 -10.77 -12.77
N PRO A 193 -8.05 -11.99 -12.37
CA PRO A 193 -9.15 -12.70 -12.98
C PRO A 193 -10.47 -11.95 -12.88
N CYS A 194 -10.70 -11.17 -11.82
CA CYS A 194 -11.87 -10.31 -11.69
C CYS A 194 -11.98 -9.18 -12.75
N ARG A 195 -10.95 -8.96 -13.56
CA ARG A 195 -10.93 -7.97 -14.66
C ARG A 195 -11.07 -8.61 -16.04
N GLN A 196 -11.27 -9.92 -16.09
CA GLN A 196 -11.51 -10.65 -17.34
C GLN A 196 -12.99 -10.60 -17.71
N SER A 197 -13.25 -10.79 -19.00
CA SER A 197 -14.62 -11.01 -19.47
C SER A 197 -15.06 -12.43 -19.17
N TYR A 198 -16.32 -12.58 -18.76
CA TYR A 198 -16.95 -13.87 -18.49
C TYR A 198 -18.23 -14.00 -19.32
N GLY A 199 -18.48 -15.20 -19.83
CA GLY A 199 -19.72 -15.56 -20.49
C GLY A 199 -20.43 -16.67 -19.71
N TYR A 200 -21.75 -16.61 -19.63
CA TYR A 200 -22.61 -17.68 -19.11
C TYR A 200 -23.95 -17.64 -19.84
N GLY A 201 -24.30 -18.71 -20.51
CA GLY A 201 -25.52 -18.77 -21.32
C GLY A 201 -25.51 -17.70 -22.42
N HIS A 202 -26.51 -16.80 -22.41
CA HIS A 202 -26.63 -15.69 -23.34
C HIS A 202 -25.80 -14.44 -22.96
N TRP A 203 -25.00 -14.49 -21.89
CA TRP A 203 -24.20 -13.40 -21.37
C TRP A 203 -22.78 -13.49 -21.93
N GLU A 204 -22.56 -12.98 -23.13
CA GLU A 204 -21.25 -13.00 -23.77
C GLU A 204 -20.46 -11.72 -23.42
N ASN A 205 -19.15 -11.88 -23.21
CA ASN A 205 -18.15 -10.80 -23.13
C ASN A 205 -18.48 -9.66 -22.13
N LYS A 206 -19.03 -9.99 -20.95
CA LYS A 206 -19.26 -9.03 -19.87
C LYS A 206 -18.21 -9.14 -18.78
N TYR A 207 -18.06 -8.07 -18.01
CA TYR A 207 -17.08 -7.95 -16.91
C TYR A 207 -17.78 -7.90 -15.54
N PRO A 208 -18.52 -8.97 -15.14
CA PRO A 208 -19.41 -8.92 -13.98
C PRO A 208 -18.68 -8.73 -12.65
N LEU A 209 -17.39 -9.12 -12.58
CA LEU A 209 -16.56 -9.00 -11.38
C LEU A 209 -15.67 -7.76 -11.38
N SER A 210 -15.71 -6.93 -12.43
CA SER A 210 -14.88 -5.75 -12.52
C SER A 210 -15.55 -4.56 -11.87
N LEU A 211 -15.15 -4.25 -10.64
CA LEU A 211 -15.62 -3.04 -9.93
C LEU A 211 -15.10 -1.78 -10.62
N LYS A 212 -15.83 -0.67 -10.44
CA LYS A 212 -15.35 0.67 -10.76
C LYS A 212 -14.20 1.04 -9.82
N ASP A 213 -13.30 1.89 -10.29
CA ASP A 213 -12.23 2.40 -9.45
C ASP A 213 -12.80 3.32 -8.35
N ASN A 214 -12.20 3.26 -7.16
CA ASN A 214 -12.50 4.18 -6.09
C ASN A 214 -11.98 5.58 -6.45
N CYS A 215 -12.73 6.63 -6.09
CA CYS A 215 -12.30 8.01 -6.22
C CYS A 215 -12.93 8.85 -5.11
N LEU A 216 -12.16 9.18 -4.08
CA LEU A 216 -12.61 9.94 -2.90
C LEU A 216 -12.15 11.40 -2.93
N VAL A 217 -11.80 11.95 -4.10
CA VAL A 217 -11.32 13.33 -4.24
C VAL A 217 -12.25 14.36 -3.63
N ASN A 218 -13.57 14.18 -3.77
CA ASN A 218 -14.59 15.08 -3.22
C ASN A 218 -14.75 14.94 -1.69
N TYR A 219 -14.20 13.91 -1.08
CA TYR A 219 -14.32 13.60 0.35
C TYR A 219 -13.03 13.85 1.14
N VAL A 220 -11.98 14.40 0.51
CA VAL A 220 -10.66 14.61 1.13
C VAL A 220 -10.76 15.43 2.42
N LYS A 221 -11.46 16.57 2.39
CA LYS A 221 -11.67 17.42 3.56
C LYS A 221 -12.44 16.72 4.68
N GLU A 222 -13.39 15.89 4.31
CA GLU A 222 -14.18 15.11 5.27
C GLU A 222 -13.31 14.03 5.93
N LEU A 223 -12.52 13.31 5.15
CA LEU A 223 -11.59 12.29 5.67
C LEU A 223 -10.55 12.90 6.61
N GLU A 224 -10.01 14.07 6.28
CA GLU A 224 -9.12 14.83 7.16
C GLU A 224 -9.82 15.21 8.48
N ALA A 225 -11.06 15.71 8.40
CA ALA A 225 -11.85 16.06 9.58
C ALA A 225 -12.20 14.86 10.47
N LEU A 226 -12.32 13.65 9.89
CA LEU A 226 -12.51 12.39 10.61
C LEU A 226 -11.24 11.90 11.32
N GLY A 227 -10.08 12.51 11.07
CA GLY A 227 -8.81 12.11 11.68
C GLY A 227 -8.02 11.08 10.88
N VAL A 228 -8.34 10.88 9.60
CA VAL A 228 -7.49 10.07 8.70
C VAL A 228 -6.13 10.76 8.55
N ALA A 229 -5.05 10.03 8.84
CA ALA A 229 -3.69 10.57 8.81
C ALA A 229 -3.08 10.56 7.40
N SER A 230 -3.41 9.54 6.59
CA SER A 230 -2.82 9.36 5.27
C SER A 230 -3.84 8.89 4.23
N LEU A 231 -3.77 9.49 3.04
CA LEU A 231 -4.54 9.13 1.86
C LEU A 231 -3.65 8.43 0.85
N LYS A 232 -3.86 7.13 0.66
CA LYS A 232 -3.08 6.29 -0.23
C LYS A 232 -3.67 6.22 -1.63
N LEU A 233 -2.81 6.35 -2.62
CA LEU A 233 -3.16 6.16 -4.02
C LEU A 233 -2.72 4.77 -4.50
N GLU A 234 -3.58 4.05 -5.22
CA GLU A 234 -3.21 2.77 -5.86
C GLU A 234 -2.64 3.04 -7.26
N GLY A 235 -1.55 2.36 -7.64
CA GLY A 235 -1.05 2.54 -9.00
C GLY A 235 0.40 2.16 -9.28
N ARG A 236 1.09 1.39 -8.42
CA ARG A 236 2.51 1.02 -8.64
C ARG A 236 2.82 0.38 -10.01
N MET A 237 1.84 -0.22 -10.66
CA MET A 237 1.98 -0.81 -12.00
C MET A 237 1.51 0.12 -13.13
N LYS A 238 1.13 1.34 -12.81
CA LYS A 238 0.69 2.35 -13.78
C LYS A 238 1.88 3.17 -14.28
N ARG A 239 1.70 3.81 -15.45
CA ARG A 239 2.71 4.71 -16.02
C ARG A 239 2.77 6.04 -15.26
N PRO A 240 3.84 6.83 -15.43
CA PRO A 240 4.00 8.13 -14.78
C PRO A 240 2.86 9.13 -15.04
N GLU A 241 2.14 9.00 -16.13
CA GLU A 241 0.98 9.86 -16.44
C GLU A 241 -0.10 9.80 -15.36
N CYS A 242 -0.13 8.75 -14.54
CA CYS A 242 -0.96 8.70 -13.35
C CYS A 242 -0.57 9.74 -12.30
N GLY A 243 0.69 10.16 -12.24
CA GLY A 243 1.14 11.26 -11.38
C GLY A 243 0.40 12.57 -11.68
N HIS A 244 0.21 12.90 -12.96
CA HIS A 244 -0.52 14.10 -13.38
C HIS A 244 -2.02 14.07 -13.02
N ARG A 245 -2.64 12.90 -12.92
CA ARG A 245 -4.04 12.77 -12.49
C ARG A 245 -4.23 13.02 -11.00
N TYR A 246 -3.19 12.87 -10.21
CA TYR A 246 -3.20 13.10 -8.75
C TYR A 246 -2.95 14.55 -8.38
N GLY A 247 -2.33 15.35 -9.25
CA GLY A 247 -2.23 16.80 -9.12
C GLY A 247 -3.57 17.54 -9.18
N CYS A 248 -4.67 16.82 -9.40
CA CYS A 248 -6.04 17.33 -9.30
C CYS A 248 -6.63 17.27 -7.89
N LEU A 249 -5.86 16.90 -6.86
CA LEU A 249 -6.27 17.15 -5.49
C LEU A 249 -6.26 18.67 -5.26
N PRO A 250 -7.32 19.27 -4.68
CA PRO A 250 -7.49 20.71 -4.66
C PRO A 250 -6.30 21.41 -3.97
N PRO A 251 -5.90 22.60 -4.44
CA PRO A 251 -4.80 23.39 -3.87
C PRO A 251 -5.19 24.01 -2.52
N GLY A 252 -5.48 23.19 -1.55
CA GLY A 252 -5.73 23.56 -0.15
C GLY A 252 -4.71 22.89 0.75
N HIS A 253 -3.78 22.17 0.15
CA HIS A 253 -2.70 21.44 0.81
C HIS A 253 -1.31 21.95 0.36
N GLN A 254 -1.23 23.21 -0.11
CA GLN A 254 0.03 23.95 -0.24
C GLN A 254 0.29 24.79 0.98
#